data_db07697a545884242377c5bd797de677
#
_entry.id   db07697a545884242377c5bd797de677
#
_cell.length_a   1.000
_cell.length_b   1.000
_cell.length_c   1.000
_cell.angle_alpha   90.00
_cell.angle_beta   90.00
_cell.angle_gamma   90.00
#
_symmetry.space_group_name_H-M   'P 1'
#
loop_
_entity.id
_entity.type
_entity.pdbx_description
1 polymer ?
#
loop_
_entity_poly.entity_id
_entity_poly.type
_entity_poly.pdbx_seq_one_letter_code
_entity_poly.pdbx_strand_id
1 'polypeptide(L)'
;MIKELEMYRYVLVALAAFIFTAIYFVNNPNVETRVVEYHTETIKEIEVVPVNMIDYDELECMALNIYHEARGERIEGQVAVSQVVLNRKKSDFFPNTVCGVIKQAKISRWYLENHNREVPVRNQCQFSWYCDGKSDNPRDMRAWGHSLTIASQVMRGEHPDLTQGAM
;
A
#
# COMPACT_ATOMS: atom_id res chain seq x y z
N MET A 1 -68.43 -19.33 -9.46
CA MET A 1 -68.68 -19.67 -8.04
C MET A 1 -67.63 -20.64 -7.47
N ILE A 2 -67.33 -21.79 -8.09
CA ILE A 2 -66.33 -22.75 -7.57
C ILE A 2 -64.92 -22.17 -7.58
N LYS A 3 -64.48 -21.45 -8.62
CA LYS A 3 -63.13 -20.84 -8.72
C LYS A 3 -62.87 -19.72 -7.69
N GLU A 4 -63.84 -18.97 -7.32
CA GLU A 4 -63.76 -17.94 -6.27
C GLU A 4 -63.58 -18.56 -4.89
N LEU A 5 -64.24 -19.70 -4.62
CA LEU A 5 -64.09 -20.41 -3.35
C LEU A 5 -62.65 -20.99 -3.17
N GLU A 6 -62.11 -21.52 -4.25
CA GLU A 6 -60.71 -22.03 -4.27
C GLU A 6 -59.70 -20.89 -4.01
N MET A 7 -59.86 -19.77 -4.69
CA MET A 7 -59.01 -18.61 -4.49
C MET A 7 -59.06 -18.09 -3.05
N TYR A 8 -60.23 -18.07 -2.45
CA TYR A 8 -60.40 -17.66 -1.05
C TYR A 8 -59.70 -18.61 -0.07
N ARG A 9 -59.70 -19.92 -0.37
CA ARG A 9 -58.95 -20.92 0.44
C ARG A 9 -57.45 -20.67 0.36
N TYR A 10 -56.89 -20.39 -0.81
CA TYR A 10 -55.45 -20.08 -0.93
C TYR A 10 -55.06 -18.80 -0.18
N VAL A 11 -55.91 -17.77 -0.23
CA VAL A 11 -55.68 -16.53 0.53
C VAL A 11 -55.70 -16.77 2.03
N LEU A 12 -56.63 -17.56 2.53
CA LEU A 12 -56.73 -17.91 3.95
C LEU A 12 -55.51 -18.72 4.42
N VAL A 13 -55.03 -19.67 3.62
CA VAL A 13 -53.83 -20.46 3.94
C VAL A 13 -52.60 -19.58 3.96
N ALA A 14 -52.47 -18.67 3.02
CA ALA A 14 -51.34 -17.73 2.99
C ALA A 14 -51.32 -16.78 4.19
N LEU A 15 -52.51 -16.27 4.57
CA LEU A 15 -52.64 -15.43 5.77
C LEU A 15 -52.34 -16.20 7.04
N ALA A 16 -52.79 -17.45 7.17
CA ALA A 16 -52.47 -18.30 8.31
C ALA A 16 -50.96 -18.59 8.43
N ALA A 17 -50.29 -18.88 7.29
CA ALA A 17 -48.86 -19.07 7.24
C ALA A 17 -48.07 -17.80 7.65
N PHE A 18 -48.53 -16.64 7.19
CA PHE A 18 -47.92 -15.36 7.55
C PHE A 18 -48.07 -15.05 9.06
N ILE A 19 -49.25 -15.29 9.62
CA ILE A 19 -49.49 -15.12 11.05
C ILE A 19 -48.65 -16.10 11.85
N PHE A 20 -48.49 -17.34 11.40
CA PHE A 20 -47.71 -18.35 12.08
C PHE A 20 -46.22 -17.99 12.09
N THR A 21 -45.69 -17.50 10.95
CA THR A 21 -44.29 -17.01 10.88
C THR A 21 -44.11 -15.79 11.76
N ALA A 22 -45.03 -14.84 11.77
CA ALA A 22 -44.94 -13.66 12.65
C ALA A 22 -44.94 -14.05 14.14
N ILE A 23 -45.80 -14.96 14.54
CA ILE A 23 -45.86 -15.50 15.92
C ILE A 23 -44.56 -16.25 16.26
N TYR A 24 -44.01 -17.02 15.31
CA TYR A 24 -42.79 -17.73 15.49
C TYR A 24 -41.63 -16.76 15.74
N PHE A 25 -41.49 -15.67 14.98
CA PHE A 25 -40.46 -14.66 15.19
C PHE A 25 -40.63 -13.85 16.49
N VAL A 26 -41.89 -13.59 16.89
CA VAL A 26 -42.13 -12.89 18.16
C VAL A 26 -41.85 -13.77 19.37
N ASN A 27 -42.13 -15.09 19.30
CA ASN A 27 -41.90 -16.02 20.41
C ASN A 27 -40.49 -16.65 20.44
N ASN A 28 -39.68 -16.44 19.38
CA ASN A 28 -38.29 -16.84 19.32
C ASN A 28 -37.39 -15.59 19.10
N PRO A 29 -37.18 -14.76 20.12
CA PRO A 29 -36.33 -13.59 20.01
C PRO A 29 -34.82 -13.96 19.93
N ASN A 30 -34.48 -15.24 19.76
CA ASN A 30 -33.12 -15.73 19.56
C ASN A 30 -32.62 -15.55 18.10
N VAL A 31 -33.12 -14.55 17.37
CA VAL A 31 -32.20 -13.82 16.51
C VAL A 31 -31.38 -12.96 17.46
N GLU A 32 -30.30 -13.55 17.97
CA GLU A 32 -29.23 -12.80 18.60
C GLU A 32 -28.82 -11.69 17.66
N THR A 33 -29.45 -10.52 17.80
CA THR A 33 -28.67 -9.31 17.65
C THR A 33 -27.63 -9.45 18.75
N ARG A 34 -26.44 -9.95 18.40
CA ARG A 34 -25.25 -9.69 19.20
C ARG A 34 -25.16 -8.17 19.23
N VAL A 35 -25.79 -7.59 20.22
CA VAL A 35 -25.36 -6.30 20.73
C VAL A 35 -23.96 -6.63 21.21
N VAL A 36 -22.98 -6.31 20.36
CA VAL A 36 -21.61 -6.20 20.83
C VAL A 36 -21.70 -5.10 21.85
N GLU A 37 -21.83 -5.49 23.11
CA GLU A 37 -21.72 -4.63 24.25
C GLU A 37 -20.29 -4.11 24.16
N TYR A 38 -20.12 -2.97 23.47
CA TYR A 38 -18.89 -2.22 23.55
C TYR A 38 -18.83 -1.80 25.03
N HIS A 39 -18.04 -2.55 25.79
CA HIS A 39 -17.57 -2.05 27.06
C HIS A 39 -17.06 -0.64 26.75
N THR A 40 -17.76 0.34 27.26
CA THR A 40 -17.26 1.70 27.41
C THR A 40 -16.22 1.66 28.52
N GLU A 41 -15.17 0.86 28.34
CA GLU A 41 -13.90 1.21 28.94
C GLU A 41 -13.56 2.56 28.35
N THR A 42 -13.51 3.54 29.23
CA THR A 42 -13.04 4.89 28.97
C THR A 42 -12.05 4.86 27.82
N ILE A 43 -12.47 5.35 26.66
CA ILE A 43 -11.57 5.62 25.56
C ILE A 43 -10.61 6.65 26.15
N LYS A 44 -9.49 6.17 26.72
CA LYS A 44 -8.32 7.00 26.89
C LYS A 44 -8.10 7.55 25.51
N GLU A 45 -8.22 8.86 25.40
CA GLU A 45 -7.94 9.64 24.22
C GLU A 45 -6.84 8.91 23.46
N ILE A 46 -7.23 8.22 22.36
CA ILE A 46 -6.25 7.57 21.51
C ILE A 46 -5.49 8.76 20.96
N GLU A 47 -4.32 9.01 21.54
CA GLU A 47 -3.34 9.91 20.97
C GLU A 47 -3.14 9.38 19.56
N VAL A 48 -3.78 10.06 18.60
CA VAL A 48 -3.64 9.76 17.19
C VAL A 48 -2.19 10.15 16.89
N VAL A 49 -1.30 9.19 17.17
CA VAL A 49 0.08 9.28 16.68
C VAL A 49 -0.08 9.48 15.18
N PRO A 50 0.37 10.60 14.62
CA PRO A 50 0.25 10.81 13.20
C PRO A 50 0.96 9.62 12.56
N VAL A 51 0.18 8.74 11.93
CA VAL A 51 0.75 7.74 11.04
C VAL A 51 1.50 8.58 10.04
N ASN A 52 2.82 8.57 10.09
CA ASN A 52 3.65 9.17 9.07
C ASN A 52 3.22 8.51 7.77
N MET A 53 2.30 9.18 7.08
CA MET A 53 1.85 8.73 5.78
C MET A 53 3.09 8.81 4.90
N ILE A 54 3.64 7.64 4.59
CA ILE A 54 4.73 7.56 3.63
C ILE A 54 4.17 8.13 2.32
N ASP A 55 4.84 9.11 1.78
CA ASP A 55 4.52 9.63 0.46
C ASP A 55 4.60 8.47 -0.54
N TYR A 56 3.53 8.25 -1.29
CA TYR A 56 3.42 7.13 -2.21
C TYR A 56 4.51 7.20 -3.31
N ASP A 57 4.82 8.38 -3.82
CA ASP A 57 5.85 8.56 -4.84
C ASP A 57 7.24 8.20 -4.30
N GLU A 58 7.54 8.59 -3.05
CA GLU A 58 8.78 8.23 -2.37
C GLU A 58 8.88 6.72 -2.12
N LEU A 59 7.75 6.09 -1.74
CA LEU A 59 7.66 4.65 -1.55
C LEU A 59 7.89 3.90 -2.88
N GLU A 60 7.25 4.34 -3.95
CA GLU A 60 7.41 3.74 -5.28
C GLU A 60 8.86 3.85 -5.77
N CYS A 61 9.49 5.01 -5.64
CA CYS A 61 10.90 5.18 -5.96
C CYS A 61 11.78 4.20 -5.17
N MET A 62 11.57 4.07 -3.86
CA MET A 62 12.34 3.13 -3.04
C MET A 62 12.12 1.69 -3.49
N ALA A 63 10.89 1.30 -3.73
CA ALA A 63 10.55 -0.05 -4.16
C ALA A 63 11.13 -0.38 -5.55
N LEU A 64 11.11 0.57 -6.50
CA LEU A 64 11.76 0.42 -7.80
C LEU A 64 13.27 0.21 -7.65
N ASN A 65 13.91 0.96 -6.77
CA ASN A 65 15.32 0.79 -6.52
C ASN A 65 15.67 -0.60 -5.96
N ILE A 66 14.90 -1.07 -4.96
CA ILE A 66 15.05 -2.44 -4.43
C ILE A 66 14.84 -3.48 -5.54
N TYR A 67 13.78 -3.30 -6.34
CA TYR A 67 13.44 -4.23 -7.40
C TYR A 67 14.55 -4.36 -8.45
N HIS A 68 15.14 -3.26 -8.87
CA HIS A 68 16.17 -3.27 -9.92
C HIS A 68 17.55 -3.64 -9.39
N GLU A 69 17.93 -3.17 -8.20
CA GLU A 69 19.27 -3.40 -7.65
C GLU A 69 19.38 -4.69 -6.84
N ALA A 70 18.34 -5.09 -6.13
CA ALA A 70 18.47 -6.09 -5.08
C ALA A 70 17.37 -7.17 -5.04
N ARG A 71 16.45 -7.27 -6.02
CA ARG A 71 15.35 -8.26 -5.94
C ARG A 71 15.79 -9.72 -5.84
N GLY A 72 17.02 -10.05 -6.24
CA GLY A 72 17.61 -11.38 -6.14
C GLY A 72 18.41 -11.61 -4.87
N GLU A 73 18.61 -10.57 -4.08
CA GLU A 73 19.37 -10.64 -2.84
C GLU A 73 18.50 -11.10 -1.66
N ARG A 74 19.15 -11.51 -0.58
CA ARG A 74 18.47 -11.77 0.69
C ARG A 74 17.87 -10.48 1.24
N ILE A 75 16.91 -10.60 2.15
CA ILE A 75 16.21 -9.45 2.75
C ILE A 75 17.20 -8.42 3.31
N GLU A 76 18.25 -8.88 3.97
CA GLU A 76 19.27 -8.00 4.55
C GLU A 76 19.96 -7.14 3.49
N GLY A 77 20.22 -7.69 2.30
CA GLY A 77 20.81 -6.95 1.18
C GLY A 77 19.83 -5.91 0.62
N GLN A 78 18.56 -6.28 0.50
CA GLN A 78 17.50 -5.35 0.06
C GLN A 78 17.30 -4.20 1.06
N VAL A 79 17.32 -4.50 2.36
CA VAL A 79 17.26 -3.50 3.44
C VAL A 79 18.49 -2.58 3.39
N ALA A 80 19.69 -3.14 3.24
CA ALA A 80 20.93 -2.35 3.19
C ALA A 80 20.93 -1.36 2.02
N VAL A 81 20.55 -1.78 0.81
CA VAL A 81 20.40 -0.87 -0.35
C VAL A 81 19.46 0.29 -0.05
N SER A 82 18.33 0.00 0.60
CA SER A 82 17.35 1.02 0.98
C SER A 82 17.89 1.98 2.03
N GLN A 83 18.62 1.49 3.02
CA GLN A 83 19.21 2.30 4.08
C GLN A 83 20.30 3.24 3.54
N VAL A 84 21.09 2.80 2.55
CA VAL A 84 22.03 3.69 1.84
C VAL A 84 21.30 4.87 1.21
N VAL A 85 20.15 4.66 0.58
CA VAL A 85 19.33 5.75 0.03
C VAL A 85 18.86 6.70 1.13
N LEU A 86 18.37 6.16 2.27
CA LEU A 86 17.93 6.98 3.40
C LEU A 86 19.08 7.75 4.06
N ASN A 87 20.27 7.17 4.14
CA ASN A 87 21.44 7.84 4.67
C ASN A 87 21.87 9.01 3.76
N ARG A 88 21.87 8.78 2.44
CA ARG A 88 22.11 9.85 1.46
C ARG A 88 21.09 10.98 1.58
N LYS A 89 19.78 10.64 1.64
CA LYS A 89 18.70 11.63 1.84
C LYS A 89 18.91 12.51 3.07
N LYS A 90 19.50 11.98 4.13
CA LYS A 90 19.80 12.72 5.38
C LYS A 90 21.03 13.60 5.29
N SER A 91 21.88 13.39 4.29
CA SER A 91 23.15 14.10 4.11
C SER A 91 22.97 15.34 3.23
N ASP A 92 23.61 16.45 3.61
CA ASP A 92 23.59 17.71 2.84
C ASP A 92 24.27 17.60 1.46
N PHE A 93 24.98 16.49 1.20
CA PHE A 93 25.64 16.25 -0.10
C PHE A 93 24.73 15.64 -1.15
N PHE A 94 23.52 15.26 -0.79
CA PHE A 94 22.58 14.57 -1.67
C PHE A 94 21.19 15.26 -1.66
N PRO A 95 20.34 14.96 -2.63
CA PRO A 95 18.96 15.42 -2.61
C PRO A 95 18.23 14.97 -1.33
N ASN A 96 17.36 15.83 -0.80
CA ASN A 96 16.63 15.60 0.44
C ASN A 96 15.36 14.74 0.30
N THR A 97 15.19 14.08 -0.85
CA THR A 97 14.09 13.16 -1.14
C THR A 97 14.60 11.81 -1.60
N VAL A 98 13.83 10.74 -1.37
CA VAL A 98 14.19 9.38 -1.83
C VAL A 98 14.26 9.34 -3.33
N CYS A 99 13.23 9.85 -4.02
CA CYS A 99 13.20 9.93 -5.47
C CYS A 99 14.37 10.77 -6.03
N GLY A 100 14.70 11.87 -5.37
CA GLY A 100 15.83 12.72 -5.76
C GLY A 100 17.17 11.98 -5.68
N VAL A 101 17.42 11.25 -4.61
CA VAL A 101 18.63 10.43 -4.46
C VAL A 101 18.70 9.34 -5.52
N ILE A 102 17.59 8.63 -5.74
CA ILE A 102 17.54 7.50 -6.67
C ILE A 102 17.68 7.95 -8.12
N LYS A 103 17.01 9.03 -8.50
CA LYS A 103 17.01 9.58 -9.86
C LYS A 103 18.19 10.53 -10.13
N GLN A 104 19.14 10.63 -9.20
CA GLN A 104 20.31 11.49 -9.39
C GLN A 104 21.12 11.04 -10.60
N ALA A 105 21.32 11.97 -11.55
CA ALA A 105 21.92 11.71 -12.84
C ALA A 105 22.65 12.94 -13.38
N LYS A 106 23.60 12.70 -14.27
CA LYS A 106 24.13 13.77 -15.12
C LYS A 106 23.07 14.12 -16.18
N ILE A 107 22.70 15.41 -16.22
CA ILE A 107 21.73 15.91 -17.20
C ILE A 107 22.41 16.33 -18.50
N SER A 108 21.79 16.00 -19.61
CA SER A 108 22.25 16.38 -20.93
C SER A 108 22.06 17.89 -21.16
N ARG A 109 23.16 18.61 -21.31
CA ARG A 109 23.15 20.05 -21.60
C ARG A 109 22.39 20.35 -22.90
N TRP A 110 22.57 19.50 -23.90
CA TRP A 110 21.93 19.72 -25.21
C TRP A 110 20.39 19.72 -25.12
N TYR A 111 19.81 18.75 -24.40
CA TYR A 111 18.37 18.71 -24.18
C TYR A 111 17.86 19.86 -23.30
N LEU A 112 18.63 20.22 -22.28
CA LEU A 112 18.27 21.33 -21.40
C LEU A 112 18.27 22.67 -22.19
N GLU A 113 19.31 22.96 -22.96
CA GLU A 113 19.47 24.22 -23.71
C GLU A 113 18.53 24.34 -24.89
N ASN A 114 18.27 23.25 -25.63
CA ASN A 114 17.49 23.31 -26.89
C ASN A 114 16.00 22.96 -26.67
N HIS A 115 15.63 22.26 -25.61
CA HIS A 115 14.27 21.78 -25.40
C HIS A 115 13.71 22.12 -24.02
N ASN A 116 14.48 22.78 -23.16
CA ASN A 116 14.14 23.02 -21.75
C ASN A 116 13.67 21.74 -21.03
N ARG A 117 14.36 20.62 -21.27
CA ARG A 117 14.05 19.30 -20.74
C ARG A 117 15.26 18.70 -20.03
N GLU A 118 15.05 18.26 -18.80
CA GLU A 118 16.03 17.48 -18.07
C GLU A 118 15.99 16.02 -18.55
N VAL A 119 16.98 15.66 -19.36
CA VAL A 119 17.13 14.29 -19.87
C VAL A 119 18.43 13.70 -19.29
N PRO A 120 18.36 12.61 -18.53
CA PRO A 120 19.56 11.94 -18.04
C PRO A 120 20.47 11.48 -19.17
N VAL A 121 21.77 11.65 -19.00
CA VAL A 121 22.76 11.05 -19.91
C VAL A 121 22.79 9.56 -19.66
N ARG A 122 22.64 8.77 -20.72
CA ARG A 122 22.61 7.31 -20.63
C ARG A 122 23.82 6.75 -19.88
N ASN A 123 23.59 5.84 -18.97
CA ASN A 123 24.59 5.16 -18.12
C ASN A 123 25.41 6.13 -17.23
N GLN A 124 24.91 7.34 -16.95
CA GLN A 124 25.53 8.30 -16.04
C GLN A 124 24.59 8.70 -14.89
N CYS A 125 23.90 7.71 -14.35
CA CYS A 125 23.00 7.83 -13.20
C CYS A 125 23.59 7.17 -11.95
N GLN A 126 23.17 7.62 -10.78
CA GLN A 126 23.56 7.04 -9.51
C GLN A 126 23.18 5.55 -9.42
N PHE A 127 21.96 5.23 -9.88
CA PHE A 127 21.48 3.88 -10.06
C PHE A 127 21.30 3.62 -11.56
N SER A 128 22.01 2.61 -12.07
CA SER A 128 22.18 2.40 -13.52
C SER A 128 20.88 2.12 -14.26
N TRP A 129 19.93 1.43 -13.61
CA TRP A 129 18.64 1.07 -14.17
C TRP A 129 17.82 2.28 -14.62
N TYR A 130 17.93 3.41 -13.89
CA TYR A 130 17.14 4.63 -14.17
C TYR A 130 17.46 5.26 -15.53
N CYS A 131 18.64 5.06 -16.09
CA CYS A 131 19.02 5.66 -17.37
C CYS A 131 19.79 4.70 -18.32
N ASP A 132 19.57 3.39 -18.20
CA ASP A 132 20.15 2.40 -19.11
C ASP A 132 19.39 2.29 -20.46
N GLY A 133 18.24 2.98 -20.56
CA GLY A 133 17.38 3.04 -21.75
C GLY A 133 16.44 1.84 -21.89
N LYS A 134 16.27 1.05 -20.84
CA LYS A 134 15.26 0.00 -20.77
C LYS A 134 14.01 0.51 -20.05
N SER A 135 12.97 -0.32 -20.04
CA SER A 135 11.76 -0.02 -19.26
C SER A 135 11.99 -0.28 -17.78
N ASP A 136 11.66 0.71 -16.95
CA ASP A 136 11.74 0.62 -15.50
C ASP A 136 10.53 -0.10 -14.88
N ASN A 137 9.52 -0.45 -15.69
CA ASN A 137 8.31 -1.12 -15.21
C ASN A 137 8.64 -2.53 -14.70
N PRO A 138 8.29 -2.87 -13.44
CA PRO A 138 8.45 -4.20 -12.90
C PRO A 138 7.68 -5.24 -13.72
N ARG A 139 8.34 -6.35 -14.08
CA ARG A 139 7.71 -7.46 -14.82
C ARG A 139 7.34 -8.63 -13.90
N ASP A 140 8.12 -8.83 -12.85
CA ASP A 140 7.83 -9.84 -11.82
C ASP A 140 7.03 -9.19 -10.69
N MET A 141 5.70 -9.40 -10.73
CA MET A 141 4.78 -8.80 -9.75
C MET A 141 4.95 -9.34 -8.33
N ARG A 142 5.50 -10.56 -8.18
CA ARG A 142 5.80 -11.11 -6.84
C ARG A 142 7.00 -10.38 -6.25
N ALA A 143 8.09 -10.26 -7.01
CA ALA A 143 9.26 -9.50 -6.58
C ALA A 143 8.92 -8.02 -6.34
N TRP A 144 8.04 -7.43 -7.18
CA TRP A 144 7.55 -6.06 -7.00
C TRP A 144 6.81 -5.89 -5.67
N GLY A 145 5.82 -6.74 -5.37
CA GLY A 145 5.09 -6.70 -4.10
C GLY A 145 6.00 -6.86 -2.88
N HIS A 146 7.02 -7.72 -2.98
CA HIS A 146 8.02 -7.88 -1.94
C HIS A 146 8.88 -6.61 -1.76
N SER A 147 9.31 -5.99 -2.87
CA SER A 147 10.06 -4.73 -2.83
C SER A 147 9.27 -3.59 -2.19
N LEU A 148 7.96 -3.48 -2.48
CA LEU A 148 7.05 -2.52 -1.83
C LEU A 148 6.97 -2.75 -0.31
N THR A 149 6.87 -4.00 0.10
CA THR A 149 6.81 -4.36 1.53
C THR A 149 8.09 -3.93 2.25
N ILE A 150 9.26 -4.29 1.72
CA ILE A 150 10.55 -3.93 2.32
C ILE A 150 10.75 -2.41 2.32
N ALA A 151 10.44 -1.73 1.21
CA ALA A 151 10.52 -0.27 1.11
C ALA A 151 9.70 0.40 2.23
N SER A 152 8.44 -0.04 2.39
CA SER A 152 7.55 0.47 3.44
C SER A 152 8.12 0.24 4.85
N GLN A 153 8.62 -0.96 5.13
CA GLN A 153 9.19 -1.29 6.44
C GLN A 153 10.45 -0.47 6.76
N VAL A 154 11.36 -0.34 5.79
CA VAL A 154 12.58 0.45 5.96
C VAL A 154 12.27 1.94 6.15
N MET A 155 11.33 2.49 5.37
CA MET A 155 10.93 3.89 5.49
C MET A 155 10.22 4.21 6.82
N ARG A 156 9.60 3.21 7.46
CA ARG A 156 9.05 3.33 8.81
C ARG A 156 10.09 3.07 9.93
N GLY A 157 11.31 2.70 9.58
CA GLY A 157 12.35 2.40 10.55
C GLY A 157 12.19 1.06 11.27
N GLU A 158 11.49 0.10 10.66
CA GLU A 158 11.22 -1.22 11.25
C GLU A 158 12.44 -2.18 11.19
N HIS A 159 13.53 -1.77 10.55
CA HIS A 159 14.77 -2.54 10.47
C HIS A 159 15.92 -1.85 11.19
N PRO A 160 16.79 -2.61 11.88
CA PRO A 160 18.02 -2.06 12.43
C PRO A 160 18.93 -1.53 11.30
N ASP A 161 19.79 -0.57 11.60
CA ASP A 161 20.77 -0.09 10.63
C ASP A 161 21.81 -1.19 10.34
N LEU A 162 21.78 -1.72 9.12
CA LEU A 162 22.72 -2.73 8.64
C LEU A 162 23.95 -2.12 7.95
N THR A 163 23.93 -0.81 7.68
CA THR A 163 24.95 -0.13 6.86
C THR A 163 25.98 0.63 7.69
N GLN A 164 25.74 0.79 8.99
CA GLN A 164 26.58 1.61 9.87
C GLN A 164 26.76 3.05 9.35
N GLY A 165 25.71 3.58 8.71
CA GLY A 165 25.71 4.93 8.15
C GLY A 165 26.39 5.04 6.78
N ALA A 166 26.71 3.94 6.09
CA ALA A 166 27.25 3.99 4.72
C ALA A 166 26.31 4.74 3.77
N MET A 167 26.92 5.50 2.83
CA MET A 167 26.23 6.34 1.84
C MET A 167 26.62 5.96 0.39
#